data_ae0fd729e75a8320e304db22982fa987
#
_entry.id   ae0fd729e75a8320e304db22982fa987
#
_cell.length_a   1.000
_cell.length_b   1.000
_cell.length_c   1.000
_cell.angle_alpha   90.00
_cell.angle_beta   90.00
_cell.angle_gamma   90.00
#
_symmetry.space_group_name_H-M   'P 1'
#
loop_
_entity.id
_entity.type
_entity.pdbx_description
1 polymer ?
#
loop_
_entity_poly.entity_id
_entity_poly.type
_entity_poly.pdbx_seq_one_letter_code
_entity_poly.pdbx_strand_id
1 'polypeptide(L)'
;MRHSAKTVSAFAAILVTLAPSGALAEVYDLPPAGNDVVGALTKVSARADDTLLDIARRHGLGYEDIVRANPDVDTWLTGEGTEVVLPTQYVLPPGPRRGVVLNLAEYRLYYYPEPAEGEPAVVMTYPISIGRMDWETPLGRTSITQKVRNPSWYPPESIRAEHAADGDPLPRIVPPGPDNPLGEYAMRLGIPGYLIHGTNRPAGVGMRVTHGCIRMFPEDIDYLFGRVGVNTPVRIINEPVKVGWQGDRLFVEVHKTLEVAEPDPSVEASPEGGTPDEPPQPRDALTALTAQFVVATNERPG
;
A
#
# COMPACT_ATOMS: atom_id res chain seq x y z
N MET A 1 29.75 -65.72 13.28
CA MET A 1 28.80 -65.22 12.23
C MET A 1 28.30 -63.85 12.67
N ARG A 2 28.78 -62.78 12.06
CA ARG A 2 28.39 -61.39 12.36
C ARG A 2 27.43 -60.91 11.28
N HIS A 3 26.18 -60.62 11.63
CA HIS A 3 25.23 -60.04 10.70
C HIS A 3 25.35 -58.49 10.73
N SER A 4 25.73 -57.97 9.57
CA SER A 4 25.81 -56.55 9.30
C SER A 4 24.44 -56.03 8.88
N ALA A 5 23.82 -55.17 9.67
CA ALA A 5 22.59 -54.49 9.32
C ALA A 5 22.92 -53.26 8.44
N LYS A 6 22.40 -53.27 7.22
CA LYS A 6 22.46 -52.12 6.29
C LYS A 6 21.33 -51.16 6.62
N THR A 7 21.67 -49.98 7.08
CA THR A 7 20.74 -48.87 7.29
C THR A 7 20.46 -48.22 5.93
N VAL A 8 19.21 -48.28 5.48
CA VAL A 8 18.73 -47.55 4.30
C VAL A 8 18.23 -46.20 4.74
N SER A 9 18.97 -45.16 4.40
CA SER A 9 18.51 -43.78 4.58
C SER A 9 17.54 -43.42 3.45
N ALA A 10 16.28 -43.19 3.83
CA ALA A 10 15.28 -42.65 2.91
C ALA A 10 15.44 -41.12 2.83
N PHE A 11 15.88 -40.65 1.67
CA PHE A 11 15.83 -39.23 1.32
C PHE A 11 14.38 -38.87 0.99
N ALA A 12 13.72 -38.08 1.83
CA ALA A 12 12.46 -37.47 1.52
C ALA A 12 12.70 -36.29 0.55
N ALA A 13 12.31 -36.46 -0.70
CA ALA A 13 12.29 -35.39 -1.68
C ALA A 13 11.12 -34.45 -1.32
N ILE A 14 11.44 -33.21 -0.88
CA ILE A 14 10.47 -32.14 -0.72
C ILE A 14 10.10 -31.67 -2.13
N LEU A 15 8.88 -32.01 -2.55
CA LEU A 15 8.29 -31.51 -3.78
C LEU A 15 7.88 -30.06 -3.55
N VAL A 16 8.71 -29.11 -3.98
CA VAL A 16 8.34 -27.70 -4.04
C VAL A 16 7.38 -27.55 -5.22
N THR A 17 6.08 -27.49 -4.93
CA THR A 17 5.07 -27.12 -5.93
C THR A 17 5.21 -25.61 -6.20
N LEU A 18 5.76 -25.25 -7.38
CA LEU A 18 5.64 -23.90 -7.89
C LEU A 18 4.15 -23.61 -8.12
N ALA A 19 3.55 -22.82 -7.25
CA ALA A 19 2.26 -22.20 -7.51
C ALA A 19 2.43 -21.18 -8.65
N PRO A 20 1.41 -21.00 -9.53
CA PRO A 20 1.47 -19.98 -10.57
C PRO A 20 1.59 -18.60 -9.93
N SER A 21 2.62 -17.83 -10.32
CA SER A 21 2.91 -16.49 -9.86
C SER A 21 1.90 -15.51 -10.45
N GLY A 22 0.68 -15.46 -9.89
CA GLY A 22 -0.10 -14.23 -9.88
C GLY A 22 0.39 -13.43 -8.67
N ALA A 23 0.63 -12.15 -8.81
CA ALA A 23 0.93 -11.27 -7.69
C ALA A 23 -0.22 -11.37 -6.67
N LEU A 24 -0.03 -12.18 -5.65
CA LEU A 24 -0.95 -12.27 -4.51
C LEU A 24 -0.47 -11.21 -3.51
N ALA A 25 -1.43 -10.51 -2.92
CA ALA A 25 -1.19 -9.67 -1.75
C ALA A 25 -0.11 -10.27 -0.84
N GLU A 26 0.85 -9.48 -0.43
CA GLU A 26 1.79 -9.93 0.57
C GLU A 26 1.06 -10.05 1.92
N VAL A 27 0.97 -11.26 2.42
CA VAL A 27 0.30 -11.62 3.67
C VAL A 27 1.37 -11.98 4.69
N TYR A 28 1.37 -11.26 5.80
CA TYR A 28 2.30 -11.51 6.91
C TYR A 28 1.55 -11.87 8.18
N ASP A 29 2.07 -12.79 8.95
CA ASP A 29 1.62 -13.00 10.32
C ASP A 29 1.84 -11.70 11.12
N LEU A 30 0.86 -11.28 11.91
CA LEU A 30 1.07 -10.16 12.82
C LEU A 30 2.12 -10.53 13.86
N PRO A 31 3.16 -9.70 14.05
CA PRO A 31 4.17 -9.97 15.02
C PRO A 31 3.59 -9.92 16.45
N PRO A 32 4.18 -10.65 17.41
CA PRO A 32 3.79 -10.59 18.81
C PRO A 32 3.79 -9.16 19.35
N ALA A 33 3.02 -8.92 20.43
CA ALA A 33 2.99 -7.61 21.10
C ALA A 33 4.42 -7.10 21.40
N GLY A 34 4.65 -5.81 21.18
CA GLY A 34 5.95 -5.18 21.30
C GLY A 34 6.87 -5.36 20.08
N ASN A 35 6.37 -5.95 19.00
CA ASN A 35 7.06 -6.00 17.72
C ASN A 35 6.17 -5.39 16.62
N ASP A 36 6.82 -4.67 15.70
CA ASP A 36 6.15 -3.83 14.72
C ASP A 36 6.63 -4.06 13.29
N VAL A 37 7.58 -4.98 13.08
CA VAL A 37 8.21 -5.20 11.77
C VAL A 37 7.71 -6.49 11.16
N VAL A 38 7.33 -6.43 9.88
CA VAL A 38 6.95 -7.58 9.05
C VAL A 38 7.77 -7.62 7.77
N GLY A 39 7.86 -8.80 7.17
CA GLY A 39 8.62 -9.00 5.94
C GLY A 39 10.14 -8.96 6.11
N ALA A 40 10.84 -8.86 5.00
CA ALA A 40 12.30 -8.81 4.96
C ALA A 40 12.79 -8.11 3.69
N LEU A 41 13.94 -7.46 3.75
CA LEU A 41 14.68 -7.01 2.58
C LEU A 41 15.19 -8.24 1.82
N THR A 42 14.82 -8.34 0.54
CA THR A 42 15.25 -9.43 -0.34
C THR A 42 15.82 -8.90 -1.65
N LYS A 43 16.30 -9.78 -2.51
CA LYS A 43 16.83 -9.43 -3.82
C LYS A 43 16.39 -10.46 -4.84
N VAL A 44 16.20 -10.01 -6.08
CA VAL A 44 15.92 -10.87 -7.23
C VAL A 44 16.81 -10.51 -8.39
N SER A 45 17.03 -11.47 -9.29
CA SER A 45 17.70 -11.21 -10.56
C SER A 45 16.66 -10.88 -11.62
N ALA A 46 16.85 -9.76 -12.33
CA ALA A 46 15.97 -9.34 -13.42
C ALA A 46 16.04 -10.33 -14.59
N ARG A 47 14.92 -10.54 -15.27
CA ARG A 47 14.82 -11.28 -16.53
C ARG A 47 15.13 -10.36 -17.70
N ALA A 48 15.36 -10.92 -18.88
CA ALA A 48 15.75 -10.17 -20.08
C ALA A 48 14.78 -9.02 -20.44
N ASP A 49 13.48 -9.27 -20.30
CA ASP A 49 12.44 -8.32 -20.71
C ASP A 49 11.82 -7.56 -19.52
N ASP A 50 12.40 -7.67 -18.30
CA ASP A 50 11.88 -7.00 -17.13
C ASP A 50 12.19 -5.50 -17.13
N THR A 51 11.19 -4.70 -16.84
CA THR A 51 11.34 -3.36 -16.27
C THR A 51 11.33 -3.45 -14.74
N LEU A 52 11.82 -2.41 -14.04
CA LEU A 52 11.65 -2.34 -12.58
C LEU A 52 10.17 -2.38 -12.17
N LEU A 53 9.26 -1.86 -13.00
CA LEU A 53 7.83 -1.87 -12.75
C LEU A 53 7.23 -3.27 -12.81
N ASP A 54 7.69 -4.11 -13.75
CA ASP A 54 7.27 -5.50 -13.85
C ASP A 54 7.72 -6.30 -12.61
N ILE A 55 8.94 -6.05 -12.16
CA ILE A 55 9.48 -6.64 -10.93
C ILE A 55 8.68 -6.15 -9.73
N ALA A 56 8.46 -4.84 -9.60
CA ALA A 56 7.67 -4.24 -8.52
C ALA A 56 6.29 -4.88 -8.42
N ARG A 57 5.53 -4.91 -9.52
CA ARG A 57 4.18 -5.48 -9.56
C ARG A 57 4.15 -6.97 -9.17
N ARG A 58 5.14 -7.76 -9.60
CA ARG A 58 5.25 -9.19 -9.21
C ARG A 58 5.50 -9.39 -7.71
N HIS A 59 6.05 -8.39 -7.04
CA HIS A 59 6.44 -8.47 -5.64
C HIS A 59 5.67 -7.48 -4.74
N GLY A 60 4.44 -7.10 -5.13
CA GLY A 60 3.57 -6.25 -4.30
C GLY A 60 4.16 -4.88 -3.95
N LEU A 61 5.00 -4.33 -4.83
CA LEU A 61 5.67 -3.04 -4.67
C LEU A 61 5.13 -2.01 -5.65
N GLY A 62 5.12 -0.75 -5.24
CA GLY A 62 4.79 0.38 -6.09
C GLY A 62 6.02 0.95 -6.82
N TYR A 63 5.76 1.90 -7.72
CA TYR A 63 6.81 2.58 -8.48
C TYR A 63 7.88 3.22 -7.58
N GLU A 64 7.45 4.02 -6.62
CA GLU A 64 8.37 4.74 -5.73
C GLU A 64 9.17 3.78 -4.83
N ASP A 65 8.57 2.67 -4.40
CA ASP A 65 9.25 1.66 -3.57
C ASP A 65 10.47 1.09 -4.31
N ILE A 66 10.23 0.60 -5.53
CA ILE A 66 11.27 -0.13 -6.28
C ILE A 66 12.35 0.81 -6.83
N VAL A 67 11.97 2.00 -7.30
CA VAL A 67 12.92 2.97 -7.87
C VAL A 67 13.84 3.52 -6.79
N ARG A 68 13.32 3.84 -5.61
CA ARG A 68 14.13 4.34 -4.49
C ARG A 68 15.08 3.30 -3.93
N ALA A 69 14.66 2.04 -3.90
CA ALA A 69 15.51 0.95 -3.43
C ALA A 69 16.63 0.59 -4.42
N ASN A 70 16.52 1.04 -5.69
CA ASN A 70 17.44 0.71 -6.77
C ASN A 70 17.83 1.96 -7.59
N PRO A 71 18.47 2.98 -6.99
CA PRO A 71 18.73 4.27 -7.65
C PRO A 71 19.70 4.16 -8.84
N ASP A 72 20.52 3.13 -8.88
CA ASP A 72 21.53 2.91 -9.93
C ASP A 72 21.03 1.98 -11.04
N VAL A 73 19.78 1.51 -10.99
CA VAL A 73 19.17 0.61 -11.98
C VAL A 73 18.24 1.41 -12.89
N ASP A 74 18.41 1.27 -14.21
CA ASP A 74 17.49 1.90 -15.16
C ASP A 74 16.08 1.33 -15.02
N THR A 75 15.09 2.21 -14.87
CA THR A 75 13.69 1.83 -14.59
C THR A 75 13.07 1.03 -15.73
N TRP A 76 13.43 1.35 -16.98
CA TRP A 76 12.82 0.79 -18.18
C TRP A 76 13.69 -0.25 -18.89
N LEU A 77 15.00 -0.21 -18.65
CA LEU A 77 16.01 -1.10 -19.24
C LEU A 77 16.84 -1.73 -18.12
N THR A 78 16.19 -2.52 -17.27
CA THR A 78 16.82 -3.12 -16.08
C THR A 78 18.02 -4.01 -16.44
N GLY A 79 17.92 -4.74 -17.57
CA GLY A 79 18.96 -5.66 -18.04
C GLY A 79 18.91 -7.04 -17.37
N GLU A 80 19.11 -8.10 -18.16
CA GLU A 80 19.12 -9.46 -17.67
C GLU A 80 20.23 -9.70 -16.64
N GLY A 81 19.90 -10.36 -15.55
CA GLY A 81 20.82 -10.68 -14.47
C GLY A 81 21.10 -9.56 -13.49
N THR A 82 20.58 -8.35 -13.71
CA THR A 82 20.71 -7.25 -12.75
C THR A 82 20.09 -7.64 -11.42
N GLU A 83 20.85 -7.47 -10.33
CA GLU A 83 20.36 -7.68 -8.97
C GLU A 83 19.49 -6.51 -8.56
N VAL A 84 18.23 -6.76 -8.24
CA VAL A 84 17.22 -5.77 -7.85
C VAL A 84 16.84 -6.00 -6.40
N VAL A 85 16.97 -4.97 -5.57
CA VAL A 85 16.56 -4.98 -4.16
C VAL A 85 15.04 -4.83 -4.08
N LEU A 86 14.40 -5.71 -3.32
CA LEU A 86 12.98 -5.66 -3.00
C LEU A 86 12.80 -5.14 -1.57
N PRO A 87 12.29 -3.92 -1.37
CA PRO A 87 12.08 -3.33 -0.05
C PRO A 87 10.78 -3.86 0.59
N THR A 88 10.68 -5.17 0.78
CA THR A 88 9.50 -5.88 1.33
C THR A 88 9.57 -6.06 2.85
N GLN A 89 10.30 -5.20 3.55
CA GLN A 89 10.30 -5.11 5.01
C GLN A 89 9.64 -3.81 5.45
N TYR A 90 8.61 -3.92 6.30
CA TYR A 90 7.79 -2.79 6.70
C TYR A 90 7.72 -2.66 8.22
N VAL A 91 7.88 -1.44 8.72
CA VAL A 91 7.42 -1.08 10.07
C VAL A 91 5.92 -0.83 9.99
N LEU A 92 5.12 -1.52 10.77
CA LEU A 92 3.67 -1.37 10.74
C LEU A 92 3.27 0.06 11.18
N PRO A 93 2.23 0.64 10.56
CA PRO A 93 1.74 1.96 10.94
C PRO A 93 1.34 2.03 12.42
N PRO A 94 1.56 3.16 13.11
CA PRO A 94 1.17 3.35 14.49
C PRO A 94 -0.35 3.25 14.67
N GLY A 95 -0.78 2.91 15.89
CA GLY A 95 -2.18 2.85 16.31
C GLY A 95 -2.86 1.51 16.05
N PRO A 96 -4.21 1.46 16.08
CA PRO A 96 -4.95 0.20 16.07
C PRO A 96 -4.76 -0.64 14.80
N ARG A 97 -4.40 -1.91 14.97
CA ARG A 97 -4.23 -2.91 13.89
C ARG A 97 -5.57 -3.57 13.56
N ARG A 98 -6.47 -2.82 12.93
CA ARG A 98 -7.80 -3.31 12.51
C ARG A 98 -8.31 -2.58 11.28
N GLY A 99 -9.10 -3.26 10.45
CA GLY A 99 -9.67 -2.69 9.23
C GLY A 99 -8.59 -2.26 8.24
N VAL A 100 -8.79 -1.15 7.57
CA VAL A 100 -7.88 -0.63 6.56
C VAL A 100 -7.12 0.58 7.11
N VAL A 101 -5.81 0.63 6.90
CA VAL A 101 -4.97 1.80 7.15
C VAL A 101 -4.31 2.20 5.83
N LEU A 102 -4.53 3.44 5.41
CA LEU A 102 -3.89 4.04 4.24
C LEU A 102 -2.79 4.98 4.75
N ASN A 103 -1.52 4.65 4.54
CA ASN A 103 -0.44 5.58 4.81
C ASN A 103 -0.03 6.27 3.51
N LEU A 104 -0.40 7.52 3.37
CA LEU A 104 -0.18 8.28 2.14
C LEU A 104 1.30 8.54 1.87
N ALA A 105 2.09 8.80 2.92
CA ALA A 105 3.53 9.08 2.79
C ALA A 105 4.32 7.93 2.17
N GLU A 106 3.88 6.69 2.37
CA GLU A 106 4.54 5.50 1.83
C GLU A 106 3.83 4.88 0.62
N TYR A 107 2.73 5.50 0.15
CA TYR A 107 1.89 4.96 -0.94
C TYR A 107 1.46 3.52 -0.69
N ARG A 108 1.00 3.20 0.55
CA ARG A 108 0.70 1.84 0.96
C ARG A 108 -0.59 1.72 1.76
N LEU A 109 -1.33 0.65 1.47
CA LEU A 109 -2.51 0.20 2.19
C LEU A 109 -2.13 -1.02 3.05
N TYR A 110 -2.57 -1.02 4.30
CA TYR A 110 -2.53 -2.16 5.20
C TYR A 110 -3.96 -2.58 5.51
N TYR A 111 -4.24 -3.86 5.39
CA TYR A 111 -5.53 -4.43 5.79
C TYR A 111 -5.31 -5.47 6.90
N TYR A 112 -6.01 -5.27 7.99
CA TYR A 112 -6.01 -6.13 9.17
C TYR A 112 -7.37 -6.82 9.25
N PRO A 113 -7.53 -8.03 8.66
CA PRO A 113 -8.77 -8.79 8.79
C PRO A 113 -9.00 -9.21 10.24
N GLU A 114 -10.26 -9.37 10.63
CA GLU A 114 -10.58 -10.06 11.87
C GLU A 114 -10.21 -11.54 11.69
N PRO A 115 -9.36 -12.12 12.56
CA PRO A 115 -8.97 -13.51 12.44
C PRO A 115 -10.18 -14.42 12.68
N ALA A 116 -10.30 -15.50 11.90
CA ALA A 116 -11.25 -16.56 12.22
C ALA A 116 -10.83 -17.27 13.52
N GLU A 117 -11.78 -17.97 14.15
CA GLU A 117 -11.49 -18.70 15.39
C GLU A 117 -10.37 -19.72 15.17
N GLY A 118 -9.29 -19.57 15.93
CA GLY A 118 -8.11 -20.45 15.85
C GLY A 118 -7.10 -20.09 14.74
N GLU A 119 -7.38 -19.10 13.90
CA GLU A 119 -6.45 -18.62 12.88
C GLU A 119 -5.53 -17.52 13.43
N PRO A 120 -4.26 -17.45 12.97
CA PRO A 120 -3.38 -16.38 13.37
C PRO A 120 -3.87 -15.03 12.81
N ALA A 121 -3.65 -13.96 13.57
CA ALA A 121 -3.88 -12.62 13.06
C ALA A 121 -2.83 -12.29 11.99
N VAL A 122 -3.28 -11.70 10.89
CA VAL A 122 -2.42 -11.35 9.76
C VAL A 122 -2.57 -9.87 9.37
N VAL A 123 -1.61 -9.37 8.63
CA VAL A 123 -1.69 -8.11 7.89
C VAL A 123 -1.44 -8.37 6.42
N MET A 124 -2.25 -7.77 5.58
CA MET A 124 -2.08 -7.74 4.13
C MET A 124 -1.66 -6.34 3.72
N THR A 125 -0.68 -6.22 2.83
CA THR A 125 -0.22 -4.90 2.40
C THR A 125 -0.17 -4.80 0.88
N TYR A 126 -0.50 -3.59 0.38
CA TYR A 126 -0.64 -3.31 -1.03
C TYR A 126 -0.08 -1.94 -1.38
N PRO A 127 0.62 -1.78 -2.49
CA PRO A 127 0.97 -0.47 -3.00
C PRO A 127 -0.28 0.25 -3.52
N ILE A 128 -0.32 1.56 -3.34
CA ILE A 128 -1.42 2.42 -3.78
C ILE A 128 -0.91 3.67 -4.48
N SER A 129 -1.73 4.23 -5.37
CA SER A 129 -1.55 5.61 -5.81
C SER A 129 -2.51 6.52 -5.05
N ILE A 130 -2.10 7.75 -4.86
CA ILE A 130 -2.82 8.78 -4.11
C ILE A 130 -3.03 10.05 -4.95
N GLY A 131 -3.79 11.00 -4.40
CA GLY A 131 -4.07 12.29 -5.01
C GLY A 131 -2.82 13.12 -5.29
N ARG A 132 -2.84 13.89 -6.40
CA ARG A 132 -1.86 14.92 -6.73
C ARG A 132 -1.93 16.05 -5.70
N MET A 133 -0.97 17.00 -5.75
CA MET A 133 -0.91 18.14 -4.81
C MET A 133 -2.17 19.01 -4.81
N ASP A 134 -2.77 19.18 -5.99
CA ASP A 134 -3.99 19.96 -6.22
C ASP A 134 -5.30 19.16 -5.99
N TRP A 135 -5.16 17.85 -5.69
CA TRP A 135 -6.26 16.91 -5.45
C TRP A 135 -5.92 15.99 -4.26
N GLU A 136 -5.79 16.57 -3.08
CA GLU A 136 -5.33 15.82 -1.90
C GLU A 136 -6.33 14.76 -1.46
N THR A 137 -5.78 13.64 -0.98
CA THR A 137 -6.56 12.63 -0.26
C THR A 137 -6.70 13.09 1.19
N PRO A 138 -7.91 13.30 1.72
CA PRO A 138 -8.11 13.81 3.09
C PRO A 138 -7.65 12.80 4.13
N LEU A 139 -7.02 13.30 5.19
CA LEU A 139 -6.63 12.50 6.36
C LEU A 139 -7.83 12.28 7.28
N GLY A 140 -7.75 11.29 8.16
CA GLY A 140 -8.71 11.04 9.21
C GLY A 140 -9.34 9.64 9.18
N ARG A 141 -10.49 9.52 9.81
CA ARG A 141 -11.21 8.24 9.96
C ARG A 141 -12.48 8.22 9.13
N THR A 142 -12.71 7.10 8.48
CA THR A 142 -13.90 6.83 7.66
C THR A 142 -14.22 5.34 7.67
N SER A 143 -15.09 4.88 6.80
CA SER A 143 -15.39 3.46 6.59
C SER A 143 -15.73 3.19 5.12
N ILE A 144 -15.69 1.92 4.74
CA ILE A 144 -16.23 1.47 3.46
C ILE A 144 -17.77 1.52 3.53
N THR A 145 -18.39 2.34 2.70
CA THR A 145 -19.85 2.52 2.71
C THR A 145 -20.56 1.73 1.62
N GLN A 146 -19.87 1.44 0.53
CA GLN A 146 -20.42 0.69 -0.60
C GLN A 146 -19.32 -0.03 -1.37
N LYS A 147 -19.66 -1.19 -1.94
CA LYS A 147 -18.80 -1.99 -2.81
C LYS A 147 -19.51 -2.18 -4.15
N VAL A 148 -18.81 -1.93 -5.26
CA VAL A 148 -19.38 -2.00 -6.62
C VAL A 148 -18.44 -2.80 -7.52
N ARG A 149 -18.99 -3.83 -8.18
CA ARG A 149 -18.33 -4.54 -9.29
C ARG A 149 -18.70 -3.90 -10.61
N ASN A 150 -17.77 -3.84 -11.53
CA ASN A 150 -17.95 -3.23 -12.84
C ASN A 150 -18.61 -1.84 -12.74
N PRO A 151 -17.98 -0.88 -12.00
CA PRO A 151 -18.55 0.43 -11.79
C PRO A 151 -18.63 1.22 -13.11
N SER A 152 -19.68 1.99 -13.29
CA SER A 152 -19.64 3.12 -14.23
C SER A 152 -18.92 4.29 -13.53
N TRP A 153 -18.04 4.98 -14.25
CA TRP A 153 -17.41 6.18 -13.74
C TRP A 153 -18.16 7.43 -14.21
N TYR A 154 -18.45 8.29 -13.27
CA TYR A 154 -19.09 9.60 -13.49
C TYR A 154 -18.04 10.67 -13.17
N PRO A 155 -17.18 11.07 -14.14
CA PRO A 155 -16.14 12.05 -13.87
C PRO A 155 -16.75 13.37 -13.38
N PRO A 156 -16.25 13.92 -12.25
CA PRO A 156 -16.64 15.24 -11.78
C PRO A 156 -16.48 16.31 -12.86
N GLU A 157 -17.22 17.40 -12.75
CA GLU A 157 -17.15 18.48 -13.74
C GLU A 157 -15.77 19.11 -13.83
N SER A 158 -15.08 19.26 -12.68
CA SER A 158 -13.69 19.72 -12.59
C SER A 158 -12.72 18.86 -13.41
N ILE A 159 -12.81 17.52 -13.28
CA ILE A 159 -11.98 16.59 -14.07
C ILE A 159 -12.33 16.66 -15.55
N ARG A 160 -13.62 16.79 -15.90
CA ARG A 160 -14.02 16.95 -17.30
C ARG A 160 -13.53 18.25 -17.92
N ALA A 161 -13.52 19.32 -17.14
CA ALA A 161 -13.01 20.62 -17.57
C ALA A 161 -11.49 20.58 -17.78
N GLU A 162 -10.74 19.94 -16.88
CA GLU A 162 -9.30 19.73 -17.00
C GLU A 162 -8.96 18.96 -18.29
N HIS A 163 -9.59 17.80 -18.50
CA HIS A 163 -9.39 16.99 -19.71
C HIS A 163 -9.79 17.74 -21.01
N ALA A 164 -10.86 18.52 -20.95
CA ALA A 164 -11.27 19.31 -22.11
C ALA A 164 -10.24 20.41 -22.45
N ALA A 165 -9.60 21.02 -21.44
CA ALA A 165 -8.54 21.99 -21.64
C ALA A 165 -7.28 21.36 -22.26
N ASP A 166 -7.01 20.09 -21.94
CA ASP A 166 -5.89 19.31 -22.49
C ASP A 166 -6.21 18.70 -23.88
N GLY A 167 -7.41 18.96 -24.44
CA GLY A 167 -7.82 18.47 -25.76
C GLY A 167 -8.32 17.01 -25.78
N ASP A 168 -8.55 16.40 -24.63
CA ASP A 168 -9.05 15.03 -24.44
C ASP A 168 -10.38 15.01 -23.65
N PRO A 169 -11.51 15.52 -24.22
CA PRO A 169 -12.76 15.70 -23.51
C PRO A 169 -13.37 14.37 -23.07
N LEU A 170 -13.63 14.23 -21.78
CA LEU A 170 -14.26 13.05 -21.19
C LEU A 170 -15.79 13.07 -21.37
N PRO A 171 -16.42 11.89 -21.63
CA PRO A 171 -17.86 11.76 -21.61
C PRO A 171 -18.42 11.97 -20.20
N ARG A 172 -19.72 12.24 -20.07
CA ARG A 172 -20.37 12.36 -18.76
C ARG A 172 -20.39 11.04 -17.97
N ILE A 173 -20.36 9.93 -18.69
CA ILE A 173 -20.36 8.57 -18.11
C ILE A 173 -19.40 7.72 -18.91
N VAL A 174 -18.44 7.08 -18.21
CA VAL A 174 -17.62 6.02 -18.77
C VAL A 174 -18.21 4.69 -18.27
N PRO A 175 -18.73 3.84 -19.18
CA PRO A 175 -19.33 2.56 -18.79
C PRO A 175 -18.26 1.59 -18.26
N PRO A 176 -18.67 0.48 -17.61
CA PRO A 176 -17.74 -0.61 -17.28
C PRO A 176 -17.02 -1.11 -18.55
N GLY A 177 -15.75 -1.45 -18.39
CA GLY A 177 -14.93 -1.97 -19.49
C GLY A 177 -13.47 -1.59 -19.36
N PRO A 178 -12.63 -1.99 -20.35
CA PRO A 178 -11.18 -1.81 -20.31
C PRO A 178 -10.75 -0.34 -20.30
N ASP A 179 -11.57 0.55 -20.79
CA ASP A 179 -11.29 2.00 -20.83
C ASP A 179 -11.70 2.73 -19.54
N ASN A 180 -12.37 2.03 -18.61
CA ASN A 180 -12.80 2.64 -17.36
C ASN A 180 -11.64 2.79 -16.38
N PRO A 181 -11.28 4.02 -15.96
CA PRO A 181 -10.14 4.24 -15.06
C PRO A 181 -10.35 3.70 -13.64
N LEU A 182 -11.59 3.36 -13.26
CA LEU A 182 -11.86 2.71 -11.96
C LEU A 182 -11.55 1.21 -11.97
N GLY A 183 -11.32 0.60 -13.15
CA GLY A 183 -11.17 -0.84 -13.28
C GLY A 183 -12.47 -1.60 -12.94
N GLU A 184 -12.33 -2.85 -12.52
CA GLU A 184 -13.48 -3.76 -12.29
C GLU A 184 -14.09 -3.64 -10.88
N TYR A 185 -13.41 -3.02 -9.93
CA TYR A 185 -13.84 -2.93 -8.54
C TYR A 185 -13.66 -1.54 -7.97
N ALA A 186 -14.66 -1.07 -7.24
CA ALA A 186 -14.60 0.17 -6.49
C ALA A 186 -15.26 0.03 -5.12
N MET A 187 -14.65 0.59 -4.08
CA MET A 187 -15.15 0.68 -2.72
C MET A 187 -15.28 2.16 -2.34
N ARG A 188 -16.51 2.61 -2.04
CA ARG A 188 -16.76 3.99 -1.62
C ARG A 188 -16.36 4.18 -0.17
N LEU A 189 -15.70 5.30 0.11
CA LEU A 189 -15.44 5.77 1.47
C LEU A 189 -16.64 6.60 1.98
N GLY A 190 -16.75 6.76 3.30
CA GLY A 190 -17.71 7.66 3.92
C GLY A 190 -17.39 9.15 3.68
N ILE A 191 -16.28 9.44 3.03
CA ILE A 191 -15.91 10.78 2.56
C ILE A 191 -16.47 10.95 1.15
N PRO A 192 -17.34 11.94 0.90
CA PRO A 192 -17.98 12.13 -0.39
C PRO A 192 -16.97 12.29 -1.54
N GLY A 193 -17.14 11.51 -2.60
CA GLY A 193 -16.30 11.56 -3.80
C GLY A 193 -15.05 10.68 -3.76
N TYR A 194 -14.68 10.09 -2.62
CA TYR A 194 -13.46 9.29 -2.49
C TYR A 194 -13.72 7.79 -2.57
N LEU A 195 -12.84 7.10 -3.32
CA LEU A 195 -12.91 5.68 -3.60
C LEU A 195 -11.55 5.01 -3.37
N ILE A 196 -11.59 3.72 -3.00
CA ILE A 196 -10.51 2.77 -3.24
C ILE A 196 -10.93 1.94 -4.45
N HIS A 197 -10.14 1.91 -5.52
CA HIS A 197 -10.55 1.30 -6.79
C HIS A 197 -9.37 0.70 -7.56
N GLY A 198 -9.67 -0.10 -8.55
CA GLY A 198 -8.70 -0.66 -9.49
C GLY A 198 -8.18 0.37 -10.50
N THR A 199 -7.64 -0.10 -11.60
CA THR A 199 -7.14 0.78 -12.67
C THR A 199 -7.05 0.04 -14.00
N ASN A 200 -7.19 0.79 -15.09
CA ASN A 200 -6.80 0.38 -16.43
C ASN A 200 -5.37 0.81 -16.80
N ARG A 201 -4.66 1.52 -15.89
CA ARG A 201 -3.27 1.99 -16.08
C ARG A 201 -2.40 1.58 -14.88
N PRO A 202 -2.03 0.28 -14.77
CA PRO A 202 -1.34 -0.26 -13.59
C PRO A 202 0.07 0.29 -13.40
N ALA A 203 0.77 0.73 -14.45
CA ALA A 203 2.13 1.28 -14.36
C ALA A 203 2.24 2.52 -13.45
N GLY A 204 1.12 3.20 -13.15
CA GLY A 204 1.09 4.35 -12.25
C GLY A 204 0.86 4.01 -10.78
N VAL A 205 0.76 2.73 -10.40
CA VAL A 205 0.58 2.34 -8.99
C VAL A 205 1.86 2.59 -8.19
N GLY A 206 1.70 3.17 -6.99
CA GLY A 206 2.83 3.61 -6.17
C GLY A 206 3.31 5.04 -6.47
N MET A 207 2.45 5.86 -7.08
CA MET A 207 2.76 7.25 -7.45
C MET A 207 1.67 8.22 -6.97
N ARG A 208 2.00 9.51 -6.92
CA ARG A 208 1.07 10.61 -6.63
C ARG A 208 0.48 11.15 -7.93
N VAL A 209 -0.56 10.49 -8.46
CA VAL A 209 -1.06 10.74 -9.84
C VAL A 209 -2.59 10.73 -9.98
N THR A 210 -3.35 10.61 -8.89
CA THR A 210 -4.82 10.55 -8.96
C THR A 210 -5.47 11.90 -8.66
N HIS A 211 -6.78 11.98 -8.82
CA HIS A 211 -7.59 13.12 -8.40
C HIS A 211 -8.19 12.86 -7.00
N GLY A 212 -7.35 12.45 -6.05
CA GLY A 212 -7.69 12.21 -4.65
C GLY A 212 -8.08 10.77 -4.30
N CYS A 213 -8.58 9.98 -5.24
CA CYS A 213 -8.93 8.58 -5.00
C CYS A 213 -7.71 7.67 -4.84
N ILE A 214 -7.91 6.55 -4.16
CA ILE A 214 -6.89 5.54 -3.91
C ILE A 214 -6.94 4.50 -5.01
N ARG A 215 -5.87 4.38 -5.79
CA ARG A 215 -5.76 3.44 -6.92
C ARG A 215 -4.89 2.25 -6.52
N MET A 216 -5.33 1.04 -6.88
CA MET A 216 -4.62 -0.23 -6.64
C MET A 216 -4.39 -0.99 -7.95
N PHE A 217 -3.47 -1.95 -7.94
CA PHE A 217 -3.38 -2.92 -9.02
C PHE A 217 -4.69 -3.69 -9.19
N PRO A 218 -5.06 -4.09 -10.43
CA PRO A 218 -6.30 -4.84 -10.66
C PRO A 218 -6.42 -6.13 -9.84
N GLU A 219 -5.35 -6.89 -9.73
CA GLU A 219 -5.27 -8.12 -8.94
C GLU A 219 -5.39 -7.85 -7.43
N ASP A 220 -4.81 -6.76 -6.94
CA ASP A 220 -4.83 -6.40 -5.53
C ASP A 220 -6.23 -5.97 -5.07
N ILE A 221 -6.89 -5.12 -5.87
CA ILE A 221 -8.25 -4.69 -5.53
C ILE A 221 -9.25 -5.84 -5.64
N ASP A 222 -9.09 -6.78 -6.58
CA ASP A 222 -9.95 -7.97 -6.68
C ASP A 222 -9.81 -8.82 -5.40
N TYR A 223 -8.57 -9.08 -4.98
CA TYR A 223 -8.30 -9.85 -3.77
C TYR A 223 -8.82 -9.15 -2.50
N LEU A 224 -8.56 -7.86 -2.34
CA LEU A 224 -9.01 -7.04 -1.21
C LEU A 224 -10.54 -6.92 -1.20
N PHE A 225 -11.16 -6.68 -2.35
CA PHE A 225 -12.61 -6.55 -2.49
C PHE A 225 -13.36 -7.77 -1.98
N GLY A 226 -12.83 -8.98 -2.18
CA GLY A 226 -13.42 -10.21 -1.66
C GLY A 226 -13.43 -10.30 -0.11
N ARG A 227 -12.57 -9.56 0.57
CA ARG A 227 -12.28 -9.68 2.01
C ARG A 227 -12.78 -8.53 2.85
N VAL A 228 -12.75 -7.32 2.32
CA VAL A 228 -13.21 -6.13 3.02
C VAL A 228 -14.73 -6.05 2.98
N GLY A 229 -15.38 -5.90 4.13
CA GLY A 229 -16.82 -5.72 4.26
C GLY A 229 -17.25 -4.24 4.17
N VAL A 230 -18.55 -4.01 3.91
CA VAL A 230 -19.17 -2.70 4.21
C VAL A 230 -19.08 -2.45 5.71
N ASN A 231 -18.90 -1.20 6.12
CA ASN A 231 -18.63 -0.73 7.47
C ASN A 231 -17.22 -1.08 8.00
N THR A 232 -16.34 -1.72 7.21
CA THR A 232 -14.93 -1.85 7.60
C THR A 232 -14.36 -0.46 7.88
N PRO A 233 -13.77 -0.22 9.07
CA PRO A 233 -13.15 1.07 9.38
C PRO A 233 -11.93 1.33 8.50
N VAL A 234 -11.77 2.57 8.07
CA VAL A 234 -10.63 3.04 7.28
C VAL A 234 -9.99 4.20 8.01
N ARG A 235 -8.69 4.16 8.17
CA ARG A 235 -7.87 5.24 8.73
C ARG A 235 -6.89 5.72 7.66
N ILE A 236 -6.92 7.00 7.36
CA ILE A 236 -6.05 7.64 6.36
C ILE A 236 -5.05 8.51 7.13
N ILE A 237 -3.78 8.18 7.03
CA ILE A 237 -2.69 8.81 7.76
C ILE A 237 -1.59 9.28 6.80
N ASN A 238 -0.73 10.17 7.27
CA ASN A 238 0.45 10.65 6.57
C ASN A 238 1.67 10.55 7.51
N GLU A 239 2.14 9.31 7.70
CA GLU A 239 3.28 9.01 8.57
C GLU A 239 4.54 8.76 7.73
N PRO A 240 5.34 9.79 7.45
CA PRO A 240 6.56 9.64 6.64
C PRO A 240 7.68 8.91 7.38
N VAL A 241 7.64 8.85 8.70
CA VAL A 241 8.61 8.15 9.53
C VAL A 241 7.88 7.17 10.44
N LYS A 242 8.27 5.91 10.38
CA LYS A 242 7.76 4.85 11.27
C LYS A 242 8.93 4.25 12.04
N VAL A 243 8.74 4.05 13.34
CA VAL A 243 9.72 3.45 14.22
C VAL A 243 9.07 2.27 14.94
N GLY A 244 9.76 1.13 14.96
CA GLY A 244 9.22 -0.08 15.58
C GLY A 244 10.28 -1.10 15.94
N TRP A 245 9.91 -2.06 16.78
CA TRP A 245 10.80 -3.09 17.28
C TRP A 245 10.64 -4.41 16.54
N GLN A 246 11.74 -5.14 16.40
CA GLN A 246 11.76 -6.55 16.06
C GLN A 246 12.75 -7.24 17.00
N GLY A 247 12.25 -7.94 18.00
CA GLY A 247 13.09 -8.45 19.10
C GLY A 247 13.79 -7.30 19.82
N ASP A 248 15.13 -7.35 19.87
CA ASP A 248 15.98 -6.33 20.52
C ASP A 248 16.45 -5.22 19.57
N ARG A 249 15.99 -5.23 18.32
CA ARG A 249 16.42 -4.27 17.31
C ARG A 249 15.32 -3.25 17.02
N LEU A 250 15.72 -1.98 17.05
CA LEU A 250 14.86 -0.87 16.62
C LEU A 250 15.05 -0.64 15.13
N PHE A 251 13.94 -0.58 14.40
CA PHE A 251 13.89 -0.28 12.98
C PHE A 251 13.29 1.10 12.77
N VAL A 252 13.83 1.81 11.82
CA VAL A 252 13.31 3.09 11.35
C VAL A 252 13.06 2.98 9.85
N GLU A 253 11.84 3.28 9.43
CA GLU A 253 11.44 3.35 8.04
C GLU A 253 11.11 4.81 7.71
N VAL A 254 11.72 5.34 6.65
CA VAL A 254 11.63 6.77 6.28
C VAL A 254 11.18 6.90 4.84
N HIS A 255 10.11 7.65 4.64
CA HIS A 255 9.59 8.04 3.35
C HIS A 255 9.75 9.54 3.12
N LYS A 256 9.62 9.96 1.86
CA LYS A 256 9.60 11.39 1.53
C LYS A 256 8.34 12.01 2.13
N THR A 257 8.51 13.12 2.85
CA THR A 257 7.37 13.91 3.31
C THR A 257 6.54 14.37 2.11
N LEU A 258 5.23 14.19 2.17
CA LEU A 258 4.34 14.73 1.14
C LEU A 258 4.36 16.26 1.25
N GLU A 259 4.68 16.91 0.15
CA GLU A 259 4.46 18.35 0.04
C GLU A 259 2.93 18.58 0.07
N VAL A 260 2.49 19.35 1.03
CA VAL A 260 1.11 19.83 1.12
C VAL A 260 1.07 21.16 0.36
N ALA A 261 0.08 21.34 -0.52
CA ALA A 261 -0.13 22.64 -1.16
C ALA A 261 -0.30 23.70 -0.07
N GLU A 262 0.35 24.85 -0.23
CA GLU A 262 0.10 25.95 0.70
C GLU A 262 -1.40 26.27 0.67
N PRO A 263 -2.06 26.46 1.84
CA PRO A 263 -3.47 26.77 1.88
C PRO A 263 -3.74 28.03 1.06
N ASP A 264 -4.64 27.95 0.10
CA ASP A 264 -5.11 29.15 -0.61
C ASP A 264 -5.75 30.09 0.42
N PRO A 265 -5.17 31.30 0.65
CA PRO A 265 -5.67 32.22 1.66
C PRO A 265 -7.10 32.72 1.35
N SER A 266 -7.63 32.44 0.17
CA SER A 266 -9.00 32.77 -0.23
C SER A 266 -10.03 31.68 0.10
N VAL A 267 -9.56 30.47 0.49
CA VAL A 267 -10.43 29.36 0.89
C VAL A 267 -10.49 29.36 2.43
N GLU A 268 -11.65 29.65 2.99
CA GLU A 268 -11.87 29.43 4.44
C GLU A 268 -11.52 27.97 4.75
N ALA A 269 -10.57 27.77 5.67
CA ALA A 269 -10.13 26.46 6.09
C ALA A 269 -11.36 25.63 6.49
N SER A 270 -11.66 24.60 5.72
CA SER A 270 -12.54 23.55 6.21
C SER A 270 -11.95 23.05 7.53
N PRO A 271 -12.75 22.88 8.59
CA PRO A 271 -12.22 22.41 9.86
C PRO A 271 -11.42 21.13 9.57
N GLU A 272 -10.14 21.17 9.90
CA GLU A 272 -9.19 20.07 9.68
C GLU A 272 -9.88 18.77 10.05
N GLY A 273 -9.96 17.82 9.10
CA GLY A 273 -10.71 16.56 9.25
C GLY A 273 -10.09 15.56 10.23
N GLY A 274 -9.20 16.02 11.11
CA GLY A 274 -8.71 15.26 12.26
C GLY A 274 -9.79 15.21 13.33
N THR A 275 -10.03 14.04 13.88
CA THR A 275 -10.82 13.93 15.11
C THR A 275 -10.06 14.64 16.25
N PRO A 276 -10.77 15.24 17.27
CA PRO A 276 -10.13 15.95 18.38
C PRO A 276 -9.08 15.15 19.17
N ASP A 277 -9.02 13.84 18.97
CA ASP A 277 -8.13 12.91 19.68
C ASP A 277 -6.88 12.49 18.89
N GLU A 278 -6.67 12.99 17.65
CA GLU A 278 -5.49 12.66 16.87
C GLU A 278 -4.48 13.82 16.99
N PRO A 279 -3.24 13.55 17.47
CA PRO A 279 -2.23 14.60 17.59
C PRO A 279 -1.92 15.17 16.19
N PRO A 280 -1.62 16.48 16.10
CA PRO A 280 -1.29 17.11 14.83
C PRO A 280 -0.10 16.40 14.19
N GLN A 281 -0.23 16.10 12.91
CA GLN A 281 0.82 15.43 12.12
C GLN A 281 2.07 16.31 12.10
N PRO A 282 3.28 15.73 12.36
CA PRO A 282 4.51 16.52 12.33
C PRO A 282 4.78 17.09 10.94
N ARG A 283 5.14 18.36 10.87
CA ARG A 283 5.37 19.08 9.61
C ARG A 283 6.73 18.79 8.97
N ASP A 284 7.67 18.21 9.71
CA ASP A 284 9.01 17.88 9.23
C ASP A 284 9.48 16.50 9.71
N ALA A 285 10.37 15.88 8.93
CA ALA A 285 10.84 14.52 9.18
C ALA A 285 11.56 14.35 10.52
N LEU A 286 12.25 15.38 11.02
CA LEU A 286 12.96 15.29 12.30
C LEU A 286 12.01 15.30 13.50
N THR A 287 10.98 16.13 13.44
CA THR A 287 9.91 16.16 14.42
C THR A 287 9.14 14.85 14.42
N ALA A 288 8.82 14.31 13.23
CA ALA A 288 8.19 13.00 13.07
C ALA A 288 9.04 11.89 13.67
N LEU A 289 10.34 11.84 13.34
CA LEU A 289 11.27 10.85 13.87
C LEU A 289 11.35 10.92 15.41
N THR A 290 11.46 12.13 15.95
CA THR A 290 11.56 12.34 17.41
C THR A 290 10.31 11.85 18.12
N ALA A 291 9.13 12.20 17.61
CA ALA A 291 7.84 11.78 18.16
C ALA A 291 7.69 10.25 18.13
N GLN A 292 7.94 9.61 17.00
CA GLN A 292 7.85 8.16 16.84
C GLN A 292 8.89 7.43 17.71
N PHE A 293 10.10 7.97 17.81
CA PHE A 293 11.15 7.39 18.67
C PHE A 293 10.75 7.40 20.15
N VAL A 294 10.17 8.52 20.63
CA VAL A 294 9.66 8.64 22.00
C VAL A 294 8.55 7.64 22.26
N VAL A 295 7.59 7.49 21.33
CA VAL A 295 6.51 6.52 21.45
C VAL A 295 7.07 5.10 21.52
N ALA A 296 7.91 4.71 20.57
CA ALA A 296 8.48 3.35 20.50
C ALA A 296 9.33 2.99 21.72
N THR A 297 10.02 3.96 22.33
CA THR A 297 10.84 3.73 23.53
C THR A 297 10.03 3.70 24.81
N ASN A 298 8.90 4.44 24.89
CA ASN A 298 8.02 4.45 26.07
C ASN A 298 7.07 3.25 26.11
N GLU A 299 6.70 2.69 24.97
CA GLU A 299 5.79 1.54 24.88
C GLU A 299 6.48 0.19 25.12
N ARG A 300 7.81 0.17 25.26
CA ARG A 300 8.54 -1.05 25.56
C ARG A 300 8.44 -1.35 27.07
N PRO A 301 7.71 -2.40 27.49
CA PRO A 301 7.80 -2.87 28.88
C PRO A 301 9.23 -3.33 29.13
N GLY A 302 9.85 -2.79 30.17
CA GLY A 302 11.22 -3.12 30.63
C GLY A 302 11.39 -4.57 31.08
#